data_4807bcc07896ec2bb1e587de94d25451
#
_entry.id   4807bcc07896ec2bb1e587de94d25451
#
_cell.length_a   1.000
_cell.length_b   1.000
_cell.length_c   1.000
_cell.angle_alpha   90.00
_cell.angle_beta   90.00
_cell.angle_gamma   90.00
#
_symmetry.space_group_name_H-M   'P 1'
#
loop_
_entity.id
_entity.type
_entity.pdbx_description
1 polymer ?
#
loop_
_entity_poly.entity_id
_entity_poly.type
_entity_poly.pdbx_seq_one_letter_code
_entity_poly.pdbx_strand_id
1 'polypeptide(L)'
;DKYIHVNVRYSLYDEEDAPADVAAAIKAQVLSYGEALDVGVDVIQGRIAASIYQNVSGLERVVVRIGSTTSPSDPTPTLNDYIPINILAAEEANFAEDRISVTTI
;
A
#
# COMPACT_ATOMS: atom_id res chain seq x y z
N ASP A 1 -6.28 -16.01 -6.27
CA ASP A 1 -5.76 -14.67 -5.98
C ASP A 1 -5.31 -14.54 -4.53
N LYS A 2 -4.35 -13.67 -4.29
CA LYS A 2 -4.03 -13.19 -2.94
C LYS A 2 -4.65 -11.82 -2.73
N TYR A 3 -5.38 -11.67 -1.65
CA TYR A 3 -6.04 -10.41 -1.30
C TYR A 3 -5.13 -9.62 -0.36
N ILE A 4 -4.66 -8.48 -0.83
CA ILE A 4 -3.62 -7.70 -0.17
C ILE A 4 -4.24 -6.72 0.80
N HIS A 5 -3.74 -6.71 2.04
CA HIS A 5 -4.08 -5.74 3.07
C HIS A 5 -2.88 -4.83 3.27
N VAL A 6 -3.11 -3.52 3.28
CA VAL A 6 -2.06 -2.52 3.38
C VAL A 6 -2.39 -1.53 4.48
N ASN A 7 -1.43 -1.23 5.33
CA ASN A 7 -1.49 -0.09 6.25
C ASN A 7 -0.33 0.84 5.92
N VAL A 8 -0.64 2.11 5.67
CA VAL A 8 0.35 3.15 5.45
C VAL A 8 0.28 4.12 6.61
N ARG A 9 1.43 4.39 7.23
CA ARG A 9 1.57 5.41 8.27
C ARG A 9 2.49 6.49 7.74
N TYR A 10 2.12 7.75 7.93
CA TYR A 10 2.87 8.86 7.35
C TYR A 10 3.01 10.03 8.33
N SER A 11 4.03 10.85 8.08
CA SER A 11 4.18 12.17 8.69
C SER A 11 4.51 13.21 7.62
N LEU A 12 4.16 14.45 7.88
CA LEU A 12 4.40 15.57 6.97
C LEU A 12 5.55 16.42 7.50
N TYR A 13 6.41 16.90 6.60
CA TYR A 13 7.35 17.96 6.93
C TYR A 13 6.89 19.33 6.41
N ASP A 14 5.97 19.35 5.44
CA ASP A 14 5.44 20.58 4.86
C ASP A 14 3.96 20.41 4.55
N GLU A 15 3.10 20.90 5.46
CA GLU A 15 1.65 20.81 5.30
C GLU A 15 1.15 21.67 4.14
N GLU A 16 1.84 22.76 3.80
CA GLU A 16 1.43 23.64 2.71
C GLU A 16 1.69 22.99 1.34
N ASP A 17 2.74 22.18 1.24
CA ASP A 17 3.08 21.47 0.01
C ASP A 17 2.27 20.18 -0.14
N ALA A 18 1.65 19.69 0.92
CA ALA A 18 0.87 18.46 0.91
C ALA A 18 -0.51 18.67 0.26
N PRO A 19 -1.10 17.62 -0.33
CA PRO A 19 -2.46 17.71 -0.84
C PRO A 19 -3.47 17.93 0.29
N ALA A 20 -4.64 18.46 -0.04
CA ALA A 20 -5.69 18.77 0.93
C ALA A 20 -6.17 17.53 1.70
N ASP A 21 -6.22 16.38 1.03
CA ASP A 21 -6.55 15.08 1.66
C ASP A 21 -5.41 14.10 1.40
N VAL A 22 -4.44 14.11 2.31
CA VAL A 22 -3.22 13.28 2.19
C VAL A 22 -3.57 11.79 2.23
N ALA A 23 -4.47 11.38 3.11
CA ALA A 23 -4.85 9.98 3.24
C ALA A 23 -5.48 9.45 1.94
N ALA A 24 -6.36 10.22 1.33
CA ALA A 24 -6.97 9.83 0.05
C ALA A 24 -5.94 9.76 -1.07
N ALA A 25 -5.00 10.71 -1.12
CA ALA A 25 -3.92 10.72 -2.12
C ALA A 25 -3.01 9.49 -1.97
N ILE A 26 -2.65 9.14 -0.74
CA ILE A 26 -1.84 7.94 -0.46
C ILE A 26 -2.58 6.67 -0.86
N LYS A 27 -3.86 6.55 -0.48
CA LYS A 27 -4.68 5.39 -0.83
C LYS A 27 -4.78 5.21 -2.35
N ALA A 28 -4.97 6.30 -3.09
CA ALA A 28 -5.00 6.28 -4.55
C ALA A 28 -3.69 5.76 -5.15
N GLN A 29 -2.54 6.12 -4.57
CA GLN A 29 -1.24 5.63 -5.03
C GLN A 29 -1.06 4.14 -4.76
N VAL A 30 -1.52 3.63 -3.62
CA VAL A 30 -1.48 2.19 -3.33
C VAL A 30 -2.32 1.41 -4.33
N LEU A 31 -3.53 1.89 -4.63
CA LEU A 31 -4.39 1.27 -5.63
C LEU A 31 -3.76 1.29 -7.02
N SER A 32 -3.17 2.41 -7.42
CA SER A 32 -2.48 2.55 -8.70
C SER A 32 -1.30 1.59 -8.82
N TYR A 33 -0.52 1.43 -7.74
CA TYR A 33 0.55 0.44 -7.69
C TYR A 33 0.00 -0.97 -7.92
N GLY A 34 -1.09 -1.33 -7.25
CA GLY A 34 -1.71 -2.64 -7.38
C GLY A 34 -2.23 -2.91 -8.79
N GLU A 35 -2.85 -1.91 -9.43
CA GLU A 35 -3.37 -2.03 -10.79
C GLU A 35 -2.25 -2.21 -11.83
N ALA A 36 -1.08 -1.67 -11.55
CA ALA A 36 0.08 -1.78 -12.46
C ALA A 36 0.85 -3.09 -12.31
N LEU A 37 0.56 -3.89 -11.27
CA LEU A 37 1.24 -5.17 -11.07
C LEU A 37 0.72 -6.23 -12.05
N ASP A 38 1.67 -6.90 -12.70
CA ASP A 38 1.36 -8.05 -13.55
C ASP A 38 1.13 -9.31 -12.68
N VAL A 39 0.49 -10.31 -13.29
CA VAL A 39 0.33 -11.64 -12.70
C VAL A 39 1.71 -12.21 -12.36
N GLY A 40 1.84 -12.80 -11.18
CA GLY A 40 3.07 -13.44 -10.74
C GLY A 40 4.13 -12.49 -10.16
N VAL A 41 3.85 -11.20 -10.08
CA VAL A 41 4.80 -10.22 -9.53
C VAL A 41 4.56 -10.04 -8.03
N ASP A 42 5.65 -10.18 -7.25
CA ASP A 42 5.60 -10.04 -5.80
C ASP A 42 5.23 -8.63 -5.34
N VAL A 43 4.56 -8.54 -4.20
CA VAL A 43 4.21 -7.26 -3.57
C VAL A 43 5.33 -6.87 -2.61
N ILE A 44 5.95 -5.71 -2.83
CA ILE A 44 7.12 -5.25 -2.08
C ILE A 44 6.83 -3.88 -1.45
N GLN A 45 6.95 -3.79 -0.12
CA GLN A 45 6.64 -2.57 0.64
C GLN A 45 7.44 -1.36 0.18
N GLY A 46 8.74 -1.53 -0.07
CA GLY A 46 9.60 -0.44 -0.51
C GLY A 46 9.19 0.16 -1.84
N ARG A 47 8.60 -0.62 -2.73
CA ARG A 47 8.11 -0.13 -4.02
C ARG A 47 6.82 0.65 -3.87
N ILE A 48 5.95 0.22 -2.96
CA ILE A 48 4.74 0.97 -2.60
C ILE A 48 5.14 2.32 -2.00
N ALA A 49 6.07 2.32 -1.05
CA ALA A 49 6.58 3.55 -0.44
C ALA A 49 7.19 4.50 -1.48
N ALA A 50 7.98 3.98 -2.40
CA ALA A 50 8.58 4.78 -3.48
C ALA A 50 7.51 5.45 -4.36
N SER A 51 6.47 4.73 -4.72
CA SER A 51 5.35 5.27 -5.49
C SER A 51 4.64 6.40 -4.74
N ILE A 52 4.45 6.24 -3.43
CA ILE A 52 3.84 7.28 -2.59
C ILE A 52 4.73 8.53 -2.54
N TYR A 53 6.04 8.37 -2.27
CA TYR A 53 6.97 9.51 -2.23
C TYR A 53 7.05 10.26 -3.55
N GLN A 54 6.97 9.56 -4.68
CA GLN A 54 7.05 10.18 -6.00
C GLN A 54 5.80 11.00 -6.36
N ASN A 55 4.64 10.64 -5.83
CA ASN A 55 3.38 11.17 -6.31
C ASN A 55 2.59 11.96 -5.26
N VAL A 56 3.01 11.95 -4.01
CA VAL A 56 2.39 12.72 -2.93
C VAL A 56 3.44 13.63 -2.32
N SER A 57 3.23 14.94 -2.42
CA SER A 57 4.19 15.93 -1.93
C SER A 57 4.04 16.18 -0.42
N GLY A 58 5.07 16.76 0.19
CA GLY A 58 5.06 17.19 1.59
C GLY A 58 5.31 16.10 2.62
N LEU A 59 5.61 14.87 2.20
CA LEU A 59 5.81 13.74 3.10
C LEU A 59 7.22 13.74 3.70
N GLU A 60 7.31 13.58 5.01
CA GLU A 60 8.56 13.37 5.72
C GLU A 60 8.91 11.88 5.79
N ARG A 61 7.93 11.07 6.20
CA ARG A 61 8.14 9.65 6.43
C ARG A 61 6.91 8.84 6.02
N VAL A 62 7.18 7.69 5.41
CA VAL A 62 6.14 6.72 5.04
C VAL A 62 6.58 5.34 5.49
N VAL A 63 5.71 4.66 6.22
CA VAL A 63 5.92 3.26 6.63
C VAL A 63 4.79 2.44 6.03
N VAL A 64 5.14 1.46 5.19
CA VAL A 64 4.18 0.57 4.52
C VAL A 64 4.27 -0.82 5.14
N ARG A 65 3.15 -1.31 5.64
CA ARG A 65 3.02 -2.67 6.18
C ARG A 65 1.97 -3.42 5.39
N ILE A 66 2.27 -4.66 5.04
CA ILE A 66 1.40 -5.47 4.19
C ILE A 66 1.19 -6.87 4.77
N GLY A 67 0.09 -7.48 4.35
CA GLY A 67 -0.24 -8.87 4.61
C GLY A 67 -1.21 -9.35 3.55
N SER A 68 -1.46 -10.64 3.50
CA SER A 68 -2.37 -11.22 2.51
C SER A 68 -3.29 -12.25 3.11
N THR A 69 -4.47 -12.40 2.48
CA THR A 69 -5.46 -13.43 2.82
C THR A 69 -5.86 -14.16 1.55
N THR A 70 -6.52 -15.31 1.71
CA THR A 70 -6.98 -16.13 0.59
C THR A 70 -8.41 -15.84 0.18
N SER A 71 -9.13 -15.02 0.95
CA SER A 71 -10.50 -14.61 0.67
C SER A 71 -10.66 -13.11 0.90
N PRO A 72 -11.47 -12.41 0.06
CA PRO A 72 -11.66 -10.96 0.22
C PRO A 72 -12.42 -10.59 1.50
N SER A 73 -13.12 -11.54 2.11
CA SER A 73 -13.89 -11.33 3.34
C SER A 73 -13.16 -11.75 4.61
N ASP A 74 -11.95 -12.27 4.51
CA ASP A 74 -11.16 -12.64 5.69
C ASP A 74 -10.79 -11.39 6.51
N PRO A 75 -10.68 -11.51 7.85
CA PRO A 75 -10.23 -10.40 8.69
C PRO A 75 -8.79 -10.00 8.35
N THR A 76 -8.44 -8.77 8.70
CA THR A 76 -7.10 -8.25 8.46
C THR A 76 -6.04 -9.14 9.10
N PRO A 77 -5.06 -9.64 8.33
CA PRO A 77 -3.97 -10.47 8.87
C PRO A 77 -2.94 -9.62 9.62
N THR A 78 -1.94 -10.27 10.20
CA THR A 78 -0.78 -9.58 10.75
C THR A 78 -0.01 -8.91 9.60
N LEU A 79 0.24 -7.61 9.73
CA LEU A 79 0.96 -6.83 8.73
C LEU A 79 2.41 -6.62 9.16
N ASN A 80 3.33 -6.54 8.19
CA ASN A 80 4.74 -6.25 8.45
C ASN A 80 5.32 -5.37 7.35
N ASP A 81 6.49 -4.75 7.64
CA ASP A 81 7.16 -3.81 6.74
C ASP A 81 8.45 -4.36 6.13
N TYR A 82 8.75 -5.64 6.32
CA TYR A 82 10.05 -6.20 5.93
C TYR A 82 9.97 -7.49 5.11
N ILE A 83 8.85 -8.21 5.10
CA ILE A 83 8.70 -9.44 4.31
C ILE A 83 7.78 -9.16 3.11
N PRO A 84 8.27 -9.24 1.87
CA PRO A 84 7.43 -9.13 0.68
C PRO A 84 6.40 -10.26 0.62
N ILE A 85 5.29 -10.03 -0.08
CA ILE A 85 4.30 -11.07 -0.35
C ILE A 85 4.68 -11.75 -1.66
N ASN A 86 5.01 -13.04 -1.59
CA ASN A 86 5.32 -13.84 -2.77
C ASN A 86 4.05 -14.18 -3.54
N ILE A 87 4.06 -13.94 -4.83
CA ILE A 87 2.96 -14.22 -5.73
C ILE A 87 3.38 -15.33 -6.69
N LEU A 88 2.61 -16.42 -6.73
CA LEU A 88 2.87 -17.52 -7.63
C LEU A 88 2.71 -17.10 -9.11
N ALA A 89 3.36 -17.80 -10.03
CA ALA A 89 3.43 -17.42 -11.44
C ALA A 89 2.08 -17.20 -12.13
N ALA A 90 1.04 -17.95 -11.71
CA ALA A 90 -0.31 -17.82 -12.26
C ALA A 90 -1.28 -17.07 -11.30
N GLU A 91 -0.76 -16.49 -10.23
CA GLU A 91 -1.52 -15.85 -9.18
C GLU A 91 -1.49 -14.34 -9.36
N GLU A 92 -2.57 -13.67 -8.98
CA GLU A 92 -2.67 -12.22 -9.04
C GLU A 92 -2.83 -11.63 -7.64
N ALA A 93 -2.13 -10.53 -7.38
CA ALA A 93 -2.31 -9.73 -6.18
C ALA A 93 -3.54 -8.83 -6.36
N ASN A 94 -4.51 -8.94 -5.47
CA ASN A 94 -5.75 -8.17 -5.52
C ASN A 94 -5.75 -7.08 -4.46
N PHE A 95 -5.75 -5.83 -4.90
CA PHE A 95 -5.84 -4.65 -4.03
C PHE A 95 -7.26 -4.10 -4.09
N ALA A 96 -7.75 -3.59 -2.96
CA ALA A 96 -9.05 -2.91 -2.91
C ALA A 96 -9.03 -1.82 -1.86
N GLU A 97 -9.82 -0.78 -2.07
CA GLU A 97 -9.87 0.39 -1.19
C GLU A 97 -10.20 0.03 0.27
N ASP A 98 -11.11 -0.91 0.49
CA ASP A 98 -11.53 -1.32 1.83
C ASP A 98 -10.47 -2.14 2.59
N ARG A 99 -9.42 -2.57 1.92
CA ARG A 99 -8.29 -3.26 2.54
C ARG A 99 -7.03 -2.39 2.68
N ILE A 100 -7.16 -1.10 2.39
CA ILE A 100 -6.08 -0.12 2.53
C ILE A 100 -6.46 0.85 3.64
N SER A 101 -5.64 0.93 4.69
CA SER A 101 -5.81 1.91 5.75
C SER A 101 -4.62 2.87 5.76
N VAL A 102 -4.91 4.16 5.99
CA VAL A 102 -3.89 5.21 6.04
C VAL A 102 -4.06 5.97 7.33
N THR A 103 -2.99 6.03 8.12
CA THR A 103 -2.97 6.69 9.42
C THR A 103 -1.73 7.56 9.57
N THR A 104 -1.73 8.47 10.52
CA THR A 104 -0.54 9.27 10.85
C THR A 104 0.35 8.52 11.82
N ILE A 105 1.65 8.81 11.74
CA ILE A 105 2.62 8.30 12.70
C ILE A 105 2.39 8.96 14.08
#